data_f7678789dfbeefff987c41d92879a4f8
#
_entry.id   f7678789dfbeefff987c41d92879a4f8
#
_cell.length_a   1.000
_cell.length_b   1.000
_cell.length_c   1.000
_cell.angle_alpha   90.00
_cell.angle_beta   90.00
_cell.angle_gamma   90.00
#
_symmetry.space_group_name_H-M   'P 1'
#
loop_
_entity.id
_entity.type
_entity.pdbx_description
1 polymer ?
#
loop_
_entity_poly.entity_id
_entity_poly.type
_entity_poly.pdbx_seq_one_letter_code
_entity_poly.pdbx_strand_id
1 'polypeptide(L)'
;MTNRLFGLTLAAAALLALPLLGGCQDVDTELKAPEYKTGLPAGETRISAYKEAFPHQYASYQKNNETSVMTEYKGSVPFHKNDDVNPLPKGYKHAQPYLKNLWLGYPFMYEYNEARGHTYAVKDFVNIDRINRYGEKGGLPATCWNCKTPKMMEWVGKYGDAFWSKDVNTFRGKDAINEMDETIGCSNCHDPATMELRPYSEPLKDWLKRSGKDWNKLSRNEKRSLVCAQCHVEYYFTHKDNGPAGRPVFPWDKGFGPGDMYEYYKSHGPKQADGSSGPFTDWVHAASKVPMIKMQHPEYETFIDGTHGAAGVSCADCHMPYQRVDGKKVSSHWMTSPLKDPELRACRQCHADKTADYLRDRVLYTQEKTFKQLLKAQEESVRAHEAVRLANAVPAEQRAANYDSLMAEAREMVRKGQLYWDYVSAENSVGFHNPAKALDTLMSSMEFSHKAVALAEHRLQHQPRPGRGHQADRAAHPEHEPQAAAGCRFPEAASLDAAPARAAQGRTGVGRSGTERPLGPRQP
;
A
#
# COMPACT_ATOMS: atom_id res chain seq x y z
N MET A 1 63.41 44.90 -20.52
CA MET A 1 63.65 43.46 -20.77
C MET A 1 63.21 42.72 -19.51
N THR A 2 62.38 41.77 -19.58
CA THR A 2 61.73 40.92 -18.53
C THR A 2 60.26 41.19 -18.30
N ASN A 3 59.40 40.63 -19.18
CA ASN A 3 58.01 40.35 -18.93
C ASN A 3 57.46 39.41 -20.01
N ARG A 4 57.95 38.18 -20.06
CA ARG A 4 57.36 37.08 -20.86
C ARG A 4 57.73 35.71 -20.25
N LEU A 5 57.23 35.39 -19.06
CA LEU A 5 57.40 34.02 -18.52
C LEU A 5 56.31 33.63 -17.45
N PHE A 6 55.17 34.28 -17.44
CA PHE A 6 54.09 33.93 -16.49
C PHE A 6 52.76 33.52 -17.18
N GLY A 7 52.76 33.22 -18.49
CA GLY A 7 51.56 32.94 -19.26
C GLY A 7 51.32 31.48 -19.66
N LEU A 8 52.17 30.52 -19.28
CA LEU A 8 52.06 29.15 -19.81
C LEU A 8 51.82 28.04 -18.76
N THR A 9 51.67 28.37 -17.49
CA THR A 9 51.44 27.35 -16.43
C THR A 9 50.02 27.25 -15.93
N LEU A 10 49.09 28.10 -16.38
CA LEU A 10 47.65 28.00 -16.01
C LEU A 10 46.77 27.27 -17.04
N ALA A 11 47.27 26.99 -18.24
CA ALA A 11 46.48 26.28 -19.27
C ALA A 11 46.61 24.73 -19.19
N ALA A 12 47.61 24.21 -18.48
CA ALA A 12 47.82 22.77 -18.36
C ALA A 12 47.07 22.12 -17.16
N ALA A 13 46.63 22.93 -16.18
CA ALA A 13 45.88 22.42 -15.02
C ALA A 13 44.36 22.33 -15.24
N ALA A 14 43.83 22.96 -16.30
CA ALA A 14 42.41 22.94 -16.61
C ALA A 14 41.97 21.73 -17.48
N LEU A 15 42.91 20.96 -18.01
CA LEU A 15 42.61 19.80 -18.89
C LEU A 15 42.70 18.44 -18.22
N LEU A 16 43.00 18.39 -16.92
CA LEU A 16 43.08 17.14 -16.15
C LEU A 16 41.97 17.00 -15.06
N ALA A 17 41.00 17.93 -15.00
CA ALA A 17 39.94 17.92 -14.01
C ALA A 17 38.56 17.57 -14.56
N LEU A 18 38.44 17.03 -15.76
CA LEU A 18 37.18 16.66 -16.40
C LEU A 18 37.22 15.22 -16.89
N PRO A 19 37.26 14.21 -16.02
CA PRO A 19 36.30 13.13 -16.10
C PRO A 19 36.05 12.41 -14.76
N LEU A 20 35.68 13.10 -13.70
CA LEU A 20 35.27 12.44 -12.44
C LEU A 20 33.83 12.79 -11.99
N LEU A 21 33.07 13.46 -12.83
CA LEU A 21 31.61 13.65 -12.65
C LEU A 21 30.80 12.83 -13.65
N GLY A 22 31.35 11.75 -14.18
CA GLY A 22 30.61 10.70 -14.85
C GLY A 22 29.89 9.85 -13.82
N GLY A 23 28.90 10.39 -13.14
CA GLY A 23 27.83 9.56 -12.58
C GLY A 23 27.27 8.69 -13.70
N CYS A 24 26.86 7.48 -13.41
CA CYS A 24 26.30 6.50 -14.34
C CYS A 24 25.33 7.15 -15.33
N GLN A 25 25.86 7.72 -16.40
CA GLN A 25 25.05 8.02 -17.58
C GLN A 25 24.76 6.67 -18.21
N ASP A 26 23.49 6.35 -18.34
CA ASP A 26 23.05 5.27 -19.20
C ASP A 26 23.66 5.52 -20.58
N VAL A 27 24.64 4.73 -20.94
CA VAL A 27 25.10 4.66 -22.32
C VAL A 27 23.99 3.90 -23.04
N ASP A 28 23.02 4.64 -23.59
CA ASP A 28 22.07 4.16 -24.58
C ASP A 28 22.86 3.78 -25.86
N THR A 29 23.66 2.74 -25.77
CA THR A 29 23.96 1.97 -26.94
C THR A 29 22.71 1.15 -27.22
N GLU A 30 21.98 1.48 -28.27
CA GLU A 30 20.98 0.64 -28.92
C GLU A 30 21.62 -0.68 -29.40
N LEU A 31 22.11 -1.48 -28.48
CA LEU A 31 22.25 -2.91 -28.71
C LEU A 31 20.82 -3.45 -28.69
N LYS A 32 20.16 -3.52 -29.85
CA LYS A 32 18.96 -4.33 -30.01
C LYS A 32 19.34 -5.71 -29.49
N ALA A 33 18.85 -6.03 -28.28
CA ALA A 33 18.98 -7.39 -27.77
C ALA A 33 18.40 -8.33 -28.84
N PRO A 34 19.06 -9.44 -29.14
CA PRO A 34 18.49 -10.40 -30.07
C PRO A 34 17.08 -10.74 -29.63
N GLU A 35 16.13 -10.76 -30.58
CA GLU A 35 14.72 -11.05 -30.32
C GLU A 35 14.64 -12.43 -29.67
N TYR A 36 14.46 -12.45 -28.35
CA TYR A 36 14.40 -13.67 -27.59
C TYR A 36 13.00 -14.28 -27.74
N LYS A 37 12.93 -15.54 -28.19
CA LYS A 37 11.66 -16.27 -28.30
C LYS A 37 11.65 -17.41 -27.29
N THR A 38 10.67 -17.41 -26.44
CA THR A 38 10.51 -18.42 -25.36
C THR A 38 10.00 -19.77 -25.87
N GLY A 39 9.29 -19.78 -27.00
CA GLY A 39 8.49 -20.91 -27.43
C GLY A 39 7.13 -21.04 -26.73
N LEU A 40 6.82 -20.18 -25.75
CA LEU A 40 5.54 -20.16 -25.07
C LEU A 40 4.47 -19.44 -25.90
N PRO A 41 3.18 -19.84 -25.80
CA PRO A 41 2.08 -19.12 -26.41
C PRO A 41 1.97 -17.69 -25.85
N ALA A 42 1.60 -16.73 -26.68
CA ALA A 42 1.42 -15.33 -26.25
C ALA A 42 0.37 -15.15 -25.13
N GLY A 43 -0.58 -16.08 -25.02
CA GLY A 43 -1.61 -16.10 -23.97
C GLY A 43 -1.29 -17.00 -22.76
N GLU A 44 -0.04 -17.49 -22.60
CA GLU A 44 0.29 -18.36 -21.46
C GLU A 44 0.13 -17.63 -20.12
N THR A 45 -0.71 -18.19 -19.25
CA THR A 45 -1.01 -17.64 -17.93
C THR A 45 -0.43 -18.46 -16.78
N ARG A 46 -0.08 -19.74 -17.04
CA ARG A 46 0.38 -20.66 -16.00
C ARG A 46 1.84 -20.39 -15.64
N ILE A 47 2.10 -20.26 -14.36
CA ILE A 47 3.46 -20.05 -13.84
C ILE A 47 4.35 -21.25 -14.09
N SER A 48 3.80 -22.46 -13.97
CA SER A 48 4.52 -23.71 -14.18
C SER A 48 5.10 -23.86 -15.58
N ALA A 49 4.47 -23.25 -16.60
CA ALA A 49 4.94 -23.29 -17.98
C ALA A 49 6.32 -22.62 -18.18
N TYR A 50 6.72 -21.71 -17.27
CA TYR A 50 8.01 -21.02 -17.35
C TYR A 50 9.16 -21.78 -16.68
N LYS A 51 8.89 -22.88 -15.99
CA LYS A 51 9.88 -23.60 -15.17
C LYS A 51 11.10 -24.06 -15.95
N GLU A 52 10.91 -24.64 -17.13
CA GLU A 52 12.00 -25.19 -17.94
C GLU A 52 12.79 -24.09 -18.65
N ALA A 53 12.11 -23.07 -19.18
CA ALA A 53 12.75 -21.98 -19.89
C ALA A 53 13.52 -21.02 -18.96
N PHE A 54 13.03 -20.85 -17.71
CA PHE A 54 13.57 -19.89 -16.73
C PHE A 54 13.74 -20.51 -15.34
N PRO A 55 14.55 -21.58 -15.19
CA PRO A 55 14.60 -22.35 -13.93
C PRO A 55 15.06 -21.53 -12.74
N HIS A 56 16.01 -20.60 -12.90
CA HIS A 56 16.51 -19.76 -11.79
C HIS A 56 15.48 -18.72 -11.34
N GLN A 57 14.79 -18.09 -12.30
CA GLN A 57 13.73 -17.11 -12.01
C GLN A 57 12.54 -17.84 -11.36
N TYR A 58 12.15 -18.99 -11.89
CA TYR A 58 11.09 -19.82 -11.33
C TYR A 58 11.43 -20.28 -9.91
N ALA A 59 12.63 -20.75 -9.64
CA ALA A 59 13.06 -21.16 -8.31
C ALA A 59 13.05 -19.99 -7.31
N SER A 60 13.47 -18.80 -7.73
CA SER A 60 13.39 -17.61 -6.87
C SER A 60 11.94 -17.12 -6.70
N TYR A 61 11.09 -17.26 -7.72
CA TYR A 61 9.66 -16.96 -7.61
C TYR A 61 8.96 -17.85 -6.57
N GLN A 62 9.29 -19.13 -6.49
CA GLN A 62 8.71 -20.05 -5.50
C GLN A 62 8.98 -19.61 -4.05
N LYS A 63 10.00 -18.79 -3.81
CA LYS A 63 10.24 -18.20 -2.48
C LYS A 63 9.15 -17.21 -2.03
N ASN A 64 8.27 -16.76 -2.93
CA ASN A 64 7.08 -15.97 -2.53
C ASN A 64 6.07 -16.78 -1.68
N ASN A 65 6.25 -18.11 -1.58
CA ASN A 65 5.52 -18.96 -0.65
C ASN A 65 6.05 -18.87 0.80
N GLU A 66 7.19 -18.18 1.02
CA GLU A 66 7.83 -18.07 2.32
C GLU A 66 6.97 -17.24 3.29
N THR A 67 6.55 -17.85 4.38
CA THR A 67 5.67 -17.27 5.42
C THR A 67 6.25 -17.33 6.83
N SER A 68 7.53 -17.74 7.00
CA SER A 68 8.16 -17.88 8.32
C SER A 68 8.76 -16.57 8.85
N VAL A 69 9.00 -15.58 7.98
CA VAL A 69 9.66 -14.33 8.35
C VAL A 69 8.68 -13.16 8.25
N MET A 70 8.48 -12.50 9.38
CA MET A 70 7.73 -11.25 9.48
C MET A 70 8.69 -10.07 9.61
N THR A 71 8.40 -8.98 8.92
CA THR A 71 9.11 -7.72 9.14
C THR A 71 8.45 -6.93 10.27
N GLU A 72 9.24 -6.07 10.92
CA GLU A 72 8.75 -5.16 11.95
C GLU A 72 7.82 -4.09 11.34
N TYR A 73 7.03 -3.42 12.16
CA TYR A 73 6.16 -2.29 11.77
C TYR A 73 5.20 -2.55 10.61
N LYS A 74 4.72 -3.78 10.40
CA LYS A 74 3.65 -4.05 9.44
C LYS A 74 4.07 -4.19 7.95
N GLY A 75 5.34 -3.94 7.58
CA GLY A 75 5.78 -3.95 6.18
C GLY A 75 5.59 -5.29 5.45
N SER A 76 5.64 -6.41 6.14
CA SER A 76 5.39 -7.74 5.59
C SER A 76 4.88 -8.66 6.68
N VAL A 77 3.64 -9.14 6.55
CA VAL A 77 2.99 -10.01 7.54
C VAL A 77 2.69 -11.36 6.90
N PRO A 78 3.36 -12.44 7.34
CA PRO A 78 3.14 -13.78 6.79
C PRO A 78 1.84 -14.42 7.27
N PHE A 79 1.27 -13.92 8.37
CA PHE A 79 0.09 -14.51 9.00
C PHE A 79 -1.19 -14.13 8.28
N HIS A 80 -2.08 -15.10 8.13
CA HIS A 80 -3.38 -14.90 7.54
C HIS A 80 -4.42 -15.72 8.30
N LYS A 81 -5.65 -15.22 8.41
CA LYS A 81 -6.75 -15.87 9.12
C LYS A 81 -6.98 -17.32 8.66
N ASN A 82 -6.83 -17.55 7.36
CA ASN A 82 -7.05 -18.85 6.72
C ASN A 82 -5.73 -19.58 6.41
N ASP A 83 -4.65 -19.27 7.11
CA ASP A 83 -3.37 -19.97 6.96
C ASP A 83 -3.31 -21.15 7.93
N ASP A 84 -3.02 -22.35 7.40
CA ASP A 84 -2.95 -23.57 8.17
C ASP A 84 -1.67 -23.65 9.03
N VAL A 85 -0.62 -22.92 8.61
CA VAL A 85 0.70 -22.91 9.27
C VAL A 85 0.83 -21.75 10.25
N ASN A 86 0.43 -20.54 9.82
CA ASN A 86 0.57 -19.30 10.59
C ASN A 86 -0.79 -18.57 10.69
N PRO A 87 -1.77 -19.10 11.42
CA PRO A 87 -3.07 -18.47 11.53
C PRO A 87 -3.01 -17.16 12.32
N LEU A 88 -3.74 -16.13 11.84
CA LEU A 88 -4.06 -14.93 12.60
C LEU A 88 -5.56 -14.99 13.00
N PRO A 89 -5.92 -15.68 14.09
CA PRO A 89 -7.30 -16.11 14.35
C PRO A 89 -8.31 -14.97 14.47
N LYS A 90 -7.87 -13.80 14.95
CA LYS A 90 -8.73 -12.64 15.17
C LYS A 90 -8.66 -11.61 14.03
N GLY A 91 -7.84 -11.88 13.01
CA GLY A 91 -7.61 -10.99 11.88
C GLY A 91 -6.87 -9.69 12.25
N TYR A 92 -6.56 -8.91 11.23
CA TYR A 92 -5.72 -7.71 11.37
C TYR A 92 -6.37 -6.59 12.18
N LYS A 93 -7.70 -6.48 12.15
CA LYS A 93 -8.45 -5.48 12.95
C LYS A 93 -8.34 -5.68 14.45
N HIS A 94 -7.98 -6.91 14.92
CA HIS A 94 -7.70 -7.13 16.32
C HIS A 94 -6.35 -6.54 16.74
N ALA A 95 -5.34 -6.69 15.88
CA ALA A 95 -4.03 -6.10 16.09
C ALA A 95 -4.03 -4.57 15.95
N GLN A 96 -4.94 -4.02 15.15
CA GLN A 96 -5.12 -2.59 14.94
C GLN A 96 -6.59 -2.20 15.18
N PRO A 97 -6.99 -1.95 16.42
CA PRO A 97 -8.38 -1.80 16.82
C PRO A 97 -9.09 -0.60 16.16
N TYR A 98 -8.37 0.44 15.75
CA TYR A 98 -8.94 1.59 15.06
C TYR A 98 -9.57 1.23 13.71
N LEU A 99 -9.11 0.17 13.04
CA LEU A 99 -9.67 -0.28 11.77
C LEU A 99 -11.15 -0.71 11.87
N LYS A 100 -11.60 -1.17 13.03
CA LYS A 100 -13.00 -1.53 13.26
C LYS A 100 -13.94 -0.33 13.09
N ASN A 101 -13.45 0.84 13.43
CA ASN A 101 -14.20 2.08 13.43
C ASN A 101 -14.14 2.80 12.11
N LEU A 102 -12.94 2.93 11.58
CA LEU A 102 -12.65 3.81 10.47
C LEU A 102 -13.28 3.32 9.16
N TRP A 103 -13.67 2.04 9.06
CA TRP A 103 -14.38 1.48 7.91
C TRP A 103 -15.80 0.98 8.22
N LEU A 104 -16.48 1.56 9.21
CA LEU A 104 -17.87 1.23 9.49
C LEU A 104 -18.77 1.52 8.27
N GLY A 105 -19.44 0.45 7.79
CA GLY A 105 -20.32 0.51 6.62
C GLY A 105 -19.63 0.15 5.30
N TYR A 106 -18.33 -0.14 5.30
CA TYR A 106 -17.56 -0.55 4.14
C TYR A 106 -17.12 -2.03 4.24
N PRO A 107 -16.91 -2.76 3.13
CA PRO A 107 -16.54 -4.18 3.18
C PRO A 107 -15.31 -4.50 4.05
N PHE A 108 -14.37 -3.57 4.17
CA PHE A 108 -13.19 -3.72 5.03
C PHE A 108 -13.52 -3.84 6.53
N MET A 109 -14.75 -3.46 6.95
CA MET A 109 -15.20 -3.70 8.33
C MET A 109 -15.28 -5.20 8.68
N TYR A 110 -15.50 -6.07 7.70
CA TYR A 110 -15.56 -7.52 7.93
C TYR A 110 -14.16 -8.09 8.15
N GLU A 111 -13.25 -7.81 7.25
CA GLU A 111 -11.88 -8.29 7.33
C GLU A 111 -10.90 -7.34 6.63
N TYR A 112 -9.78 -7.06 7.28
CA TYR A 112 -8.64 -6.36 6.73
C TYR A 112 -7.38 -7.16 7.05
N ASN A 113 -6.69 -7.64 6.02
CA ASN A 113 -5.43 -8.38 6.12
C ASN A 113 -4.40 -7.76 5.19
N GLU A 114 -3.15 -7.76 5.62
CA GLU A 114 -2.03 -7.43 4.74
C GLU A 114 -1.77 -8.57 3.75
N ALA A 115 -1.20 -8.23 2.60
CA ALA A 115 -0.79 -9.22 1.61
C ALA A 115 0.41 -10.02 2.10
N ARG A 116 0.43 -11.34 1.86
CA ARG A 116 1.55 -12.21 2.24
C ARG A 116 2.43 -12.65 1.06
N GLY A 117 2.10 -12.28 -0.17
CA GLY A 117 2.92 -12.56 -1.34
C GLY A 117 2.11 -12.89 -2.59
N HIS A 118 2.73 -12.77 -3.75
CA HIS A 118 2.10 -12.93 -5.06
C HIS A 118 1.47 -14.32 -5.25
N THR A 119 2.10 -15.38 -4.75
CA THR A 119 1.60 -16.76 -4.83
C THR A 119 0.31 -16.98 -4.07
N TYR A 120 -0.01 -16.12 -3.10
CA TYR A 120 -1.24 -16.19 -2.32
C TYR A 120 -2.35 -15.26 -2.83
N ALA A 121 -2.09 -14.47 -3.87
CA ALA A 121 -3.01 -13.40 -4.27
C ALA A 121 -4.43 -13.91 -4.59
N VAL A 122 -4.58 -15.04 -5.26
CA VAL A 122 -5.89 -15.65 -5.54
C VAL A 122 -6.43 -16.36 -4.30
N LYS A 123 -5.63 -17.21 -3.64
CA LYS A 123 -6.04 -17.97 -2.46
C LYS A 123 -6.59 -17.06 -1.36
N ASP A 124 -5.88 -15.98 -1.03
CA ASP A 124 -6.31 -15.05 0.01
C ASP A 124 -7.53 -14.25 -0.41
N PHE A 125 -7.59 -13.85 -1.67
CA PHE A 125 -8.70 -13.11 -2.24
C PHE A 125 -10.02 -13.89 -2.18
N VAL A 126 -10.03 -15.16 -2.57
CA VAL A 126 -11.25 -15.98 -2.56
C VAL A 126 -11.70 -16.38 -1.15
N ASN A 127 -10.81 -16.31 -0.16
CA ASN A 127 -11.10 -16.72 1.22
C ASN A 127 -11.38 -15.55 2.19
N ILE A 128 -11.26 -14.29 1.75
CA ILE A 128 -11.44 -13.15 2.65
C ILE A 128 -12.91 -12.83 2.91
N ASP A 129 -13.27 -12.57 4.17
CA ASP A 129 -14.67 -12.32 4.58
C ASP A 129 -15.28 -11.08 3.91
N ARG A 130 -14.50 -10.05 3.61
CA ARG A 130 -15.02 -8.87 2.91
C ARG A 130 -15.58 -9.19 1.51
N ILE A 131 -15.03 -10.21 0.84
CA ILE A 131 -15.56 -10.71 -0.44
C ILE A 131 -16.75 -11.65 -0.18
N ASN A 132 -16.58 -12.60 0.75
CA ASN A 132 -17.55 -13.67 0.96
C ASN A 132 -18.85 -13.21 1.63
N ARG A 133 -18.75 -12.32 2.64
CA ARG A 133 -19.93 -11.83 3.36
C ARG A 133 -20.62 -10.66 2.66
N TYR A 134 -19.85 -9.80 2.00
CA TYR A 134 -20.43 -8.67 1.27
C TYR A 134 -21.10 -9.11 -0.02
N GLY A 135 -20.52 -10.12 -0.69
CA GLY A 135 -21.01 -10.68 -1.95
C GLY A 135 -22.38 -11.35 -1.87
N GLU A 136 -22.81 -11.81 -0.68
CA GLU A 136 -24.15 -12.38 -0.48
C GLU A 136 -25.30 -11.37 -0.75
N LYS A 137 -25.01 -10.06 -0.72
CA LYS A 137 -25.99 -8.98 -0.87
C LYS A 137 -25.92 -8.20 -2.19
N GLY A 138 -25.21 -8.69 -3.18
CA GLY A 138 -25.08 -7.99 -4.46
C GLY A 138 -23.67 -7.64 -4.88
N GLY A 139 -22.72 -8.44 -4.50
CA GLY A 139 -21.40 -8.61 -5.10
C GLY A 139 -20.45 -7.42 -5.18
N LEU A 140 -19.18 -7.71 -4.95
CA LEU A 140 -18.12 -6.83 -5.40
C LEU A 140 -17.91 -7.06 -6.91
N PRO A 141 -17.47 -6.04 -7.66
CA PRO A 141 -17.27 -6.15 -9.09
C PRO A 141 -16.05 -7.04 -9.44
N ALA A 142 -16.08 -7.65 -10.61
CA ALA A 142 -14.98 -8.46 -11.14
C ALA A 142 -13.67 -7.68 -11.29
N THR A 143 -13.71 -6.36 -11.27
CA THR A 143 -12.56 -5.46 -11.22
C THR A 143 -11.52 -5.86 -10.16
N CYS A 144 -11.97 -6.40 -9.03
CA CYS A 144 -11.08 -6.88 -7.97
C CYS A 144 -10.06 -7.94 -8.45
N TRP A 145 -10.35 -8.65 -9.56
CA TRP A 145 -9.42 -9.60 -10.18
C TRP A 145 -8.23 -8.95 -10.90
N ASN A 146 -8.30 -7.65 -11.22
CA ASN A 146 -7.25 -6.95 -11.97
C ASN A 146 -5.85 -7.14 -11.40
N CYS A 147 -5.73 -7.16 -10.06
CA CYS A 147 -4.47 -7.29 -9.34
C CYS A 147 -4.29 -8.68 -8.69
N LYS A 148 -4.86 -9.75 -9.26
CA LYS A 148 -4.82 -11.09 -8.66
C LYS A 148 -4.32 -12.18 -9.61
N THR A 149 -4.57 -12.04 -10.92
CA THR A 149 -4.32 -13.10 -11.89
C THR A 149 -4.08 -12.58 -13.30
N PRO A 150 -3.23 -13.22 -14.10
CA PRO A 150 -3.09 -12.91 -15.52
C PRO A 150 -4.32 -13.30 -16.35
N LYS A 151 -5.20 -14.17 -15.87
CA LYS A 151 -6.44 -14.55 -16.59
C LYS A 151 -7.40 -13.38 -16.79
N MET A 152 -7.27 -12.32 -16.04
CA MET A 152 -8.08 -11.12 -16.22
C MET A 152 -8.06 -10.62 -17.66
N MET A 153 -6.92 -10.71 -18.39
CA MET A 153 -6.83 -10.31 -19.79
C MET A 153 -7.71 -11.16 -20.72
N GLU A 154 -7.76 -12.48 -20.48
CA GLU A 154 -8.65 -13.37 -21.21
C GLU A 154 -10.12 -12.99 -20.98
N TRP A 155 -10.49 -12.74 -19.74
CA TRP A 155 -11.87 -12.36 -19.39
C TRP A 155 -12.26 -10.99 -19.95
N VAL A 156 -11.36 -10.01 -19.88
CA VAL A 156 -11.58 -8.70 -20.54
C VAL A 156 -11.70 -8.85 -22.04
N GLY A 157 -10.85 -9.66 -22.67
CA GLY A 157 -10.94 -9.97 -24.10
C GLY A 157 -12.28 -10.62 -24.48
N LYS A 158 -12.82 -11.48 -23.62
CA LYS A 158 -14.08 -12.19 -23.85
C LYS A 158 -15.32 -11.30 -23.62
N TYR A 159 -15.31 -10.48 -22.59
CA TYR A 159 -16.50 -9.73 -22.12
C TYR A 159 -16.43 -8.24 -22.41
N GLY A 160 -15.28 -7.72 -22.85
CA GLY A 160 -15.07 -6.27 -23.03
C GLY A 160 -15.33 -5.50 -21.73
N ASP A 161 -15.86 -4.30 -21.87
CA ASP A 161 -16.17 -3.42 -20.72
C ASP A 161 -17.24 -4.01 -19.77
N ALA A 162 -18.07 -4.94 -20.23
CA ALA A 162 -19.02 -5.63 -19.37
C ALA A 162 -18.36 -6.49 -18.29
N PHE A 163 -17.09 -6.86 -18.45
CA PHE A 163 -16.33 -7.59 -17.44
C PHE A 163 -16.32 -6.84 -16.11
N TRP A 164 -16.06 -5.53 -16.12
CA TRP A 164 -15.82 -4.72 -14.93
C TRP A 164 -16.99 -4.72 -13.94
N SER A 165 -18.23 -4.76 -14.46
CA SER A 165 -19.46 -4.77 -13.63
C SER A 165 -20.00 -6.15 -13.29
N LYS A 166 -19.39 -7.23 -13.80
CA LYS A 166 -19.81 -8.60 -13.42
C LYS A 166 -19.54 -8.85 -11.94
N ASP A 167 -20.29 -9.75 -11.35
CA ASP A 167 -20.03 -10.22 -9.98
C ASP A 167 -18.66 -10.93 -9.90
N VAL A 168 -17.86 -10.59 -8.92
CA VAL A 168 -16.53 -11.16 -8.67
C VAL A 168 -16.57 -12.69 -8.58
N ASN A 169 -17.65 -13.27 -8.06
CA ASN A 169 -17.82 -14.70 -7.87
C ASN A 169 -18.03 -15.45 -9.18
N THR A 170 -18.36 -14.76 -10.30
CA THR A 170 -18.48 -15.36 -11.64
C THR A 170 -17.17 -16.03 -12.08
N PHE A 171 -16.05 -15.56 -11.57
CA PHE A 171 -14.70 -15.98 -11.99
C PHE A 171 -13.98 -16.82 -10.92
N ARG A 172 -14.73 -17.43 -10.00
CA ARG A 172 -14.19 -18.31 -8.95
C ARG A 172 -14.33 -19.78 -9.33
N GLY A 173 -13.52 -20.60 -8.66
CA GLY A 173 -13.55 -22.05 -8.78
C GLY A 173 -12.66 -22.60 -9.90
N LYS A 174 -12.39 -23.87 -9.82
CA LYS A 174 -11.39 -24.60 -10.65
C LYS A 174 -11.64 -24.55 -12.17
N ASP A 175 -12.88 -24.33 -12.59
CA ASP A 175 -13.23 -24.23 -14.01
C ASP A 175 -12.93 -22.82 -14.58
N ALA A 176 -12.77 -21.83 -13.71
CA ALA A 176 -12.45 -20.46 -14.10
C ALA A 176 -10.97 -20.14 -13.92
N ILE A 177 -10.33 -20.65 -12.84
CA ILE A 177 -8.96 -20.31 -12.48
C ILE A 177 -8.28 -21.45 -11.70
N ASN A 178 -7.02 -21.72 -12.02
CA ASN A 178 -6.13 -22.51 -11.18
C ASN A 178 -5.46 -21.58 -10.14
N GLU A 179 -5.98 -21.57 -8.92
CA GLU A 179 -5.57 -20.64 -7.86
C GLU A 179 -4.08 -20.69 -7.50
N MET A 180 -3.42 -21.83 -7.75
CA MET A 180 -2.00 -22.03 -7.42
C MET A 180 -1.07 -21.73 -8.60
N ASP A 181 -1.53 -21.87 -9.83
CA ASP A 181 -0.70 -21.77 -11.03
C ASP A 181 -1.03 -20.54 -11.89
N GLU A 182 -2.18 -19.90 -11.67
CA GLU A 182 -2.64 -18.72 -12.40
C GLU A 182 -2.84 -17.51 -11.46
N THR A 183 -2.11 -17.47 -10.35
CA THR A 183 -2.00 -16.28 -9.48
C THR A 183 -1.06 -15.24 -10.11
N ILE A 184 -0.71 -14.15 -9.39
CA ILE A 184 0.21 -13.12 -9.92
C ILE A 184 1.54 -13.80 -10.29
N GLY A 185 1.86 -13.84 -11.57
CA GLY A 185 3.01 -14.57 -12.09
C GLY A 185 3.70 -13.88 -13.26
N CYS A 186 4.46 -14.65 -14.04
CA CYS A 186 5.34 -14.14 -15.09
C CYS A 186 4.61 -13.25 -16.10
N SER A 187 3.46 -13.67 -16.58
CA SER A 187 2.70 -12.98 -17.63
C SER A 187 1.99 -11.71 -17.17
N ASN A 188 1.92 -11.44 -15.87
CA ASN A 188 1.46 -10.11 -15.38
C ASN A 188 2.47 -8.99 -15.68
N CYS A 189 3.75 -9.33 -15.84
CA CYS A 189 4.82 -8.35 -16.07
C CYS A 189 5.48 -8.52 -17.43
N HIS A 190 5.58 -9.75 -17.93
CA HIS A 190 6.28 -10.10 -19.15
C HIS A 190 5.33 -10.57 -20.24
N ASP A 191 5.66 -10.24 -21.48
CA ASP A 191 5.07 -10.92 -22.63
C ASP A 191 5.55 -12.38 -22.66
N PRO A 192 4.64 -13.37 -22.70
CA PRO A 192 5.05 -14.77 -22.63
C PRO A 192 5.94 -15.22 -23.80
N ALA A 193 5.78 -14.64 -24.98
CA ALA A 193 6.53 -15.04 -26.17
C ALA A 193 7.95 -14.46 -26.22
N THR A 194 8.15 -13.24 -25.69
CA THR A 194 9.42 -12.50 -25.80
C THR A 194 10.10 -12.23 -24.46
N MET A 195 9.39 -12.36 -23.33
CA MET A 195 9.80 -11.95 -22.00
C MET A 195 10.10 -10.46 -21.85
N GLU A 196 9.75 -9.63 -22.80
CA GLU A 196 9.81 -8.18 -22.62
C GLU A 196 8.79 -7.72 -21.58
N LEU A 197 9.13 -6.67 -20.84
CA LEU A 197 8.19 -6.03 -19.93
C LEU A 197 7.05 -5.40 -20.73
N ARG A 198 5.82 -5.60 -20.28
CA ARG A 198 4.63 -5.04 -20.95
C ARG A 198 3.66 -4.38 -19.98
N PRO A 199 2.93 -3.34 -20.42
CA PRO A 199 1.77 -2.86 -19.69
C PRO A 199 0.63 -3.88 -19.84
N TYR A 200 0.41 -4.65 -18.78
CA TYR A 200 -0.59 -5.72 -18.75
C TYR A 200 -2.00 -5.16 -18.45
N SER A 201 -2.10 -4.28 -17.44
CA SER A 201 -3.36 -3.81 -16.88
C SER A 201 -3.97 -2.66 -17.69
N GLU A 202 -5.28 -2.70 -17.89
CA GLU A 202 -6.02 -1.67 -18.64
C GLU A 202 -5.88 -0.26 -18.01
N PRO A 203 -6.00 -0.07 -16.67
CA PRO A 203 -5.84 1.27 -16.10
C PRO A 203 -4.45 1.89 -16.36
N LEU A 204 -3.37 1.08 -16.41
CA LEU A 204 -2.05 1.59 -16.79
C LEU A 204 -2.01 2.00 -18.26
N LYS A 205 -2.56 1.20 -19.17
CA LYS A 205 -2.65 1.54 -20.60
C LYS A 205 -3.45 2.83 -20.81
N ASP A 206 -4.57 2.97 -20.13
CA ASP A 206 -5.40 4.18 -20.17
C ASP A 206 -4.64 5.41 -19.67
N TRP A 207 -3.89 5.28 -18.57
CA TRP A 207 -3.09 6.40 -18.09
C TRP A 207 -1.94 6.76 -19.03
N LEU A 208 -1.21 5.78 -19.57
CA LEU A 208 -0.17 6.03 -20.58
C LEU A 208 -0.75 6.82 -21.76
N LYS A 209 -1.92 6.42 -22.24
CA LYS A 209 -2.63 7.12 -23.33
C LYS A 209 -3.01 8.55 -22.94
N ARG A 210 -3.63 8.76 -21.75
CA ARG A 210 -4.05 10.09 -21.27
C ARG A 210 -2.86 11.01 -21.04
N SER A 211 -1.75 10.48 -20.53
CA SER A 211 -0.53 11.25 -20.26
C SER A 211 0.37 11.46 -21.49
N GLY A 212 0.00 10.90 -22.65
CA GLY A 212 0.81 10.97 -23.89
C GLY A 212 2.13 10.19 -23.83
N LYS A 213 2.27 9.28 -22.87
CA LYS A 213 3.48 8.45 -22.72
C LYS A 213 3.41 7.21 -23.61
N ASP A 214 4.47 7.00 -24.39
CA ASP A 214 4.64 5.79 -25.19
C ASP A 214 5.49 4.77 -24.41
N TRP A 215 4.92 3.60 -24.09
CA TRP A 215 5.61 2.53 -23.40
C TRP A 215 6.96 2.18 -24.02
N ASN A 216 7.05 2.16 -25.34
CA ASN A 216 8.27 1.75 -26.03
C ASN A 216 9.41 2.77 -25.87
N LYS A 217 9.08 4.02 -25.60
CA LYS A 217 10.04 5.12 -25.37
C LYS A 217 10.42 5.32 -23.92
N LEU A 218 9.79 4.61 -22.99
CA LEU A 218 10.15 4.68 -21.58
C LEU A 218 11.51 4.03 -21.35
N SER A 219 12.27 4.61 -20.43
CA SER A 219 13.53 4.05 -19.97
C SER A 219 13.32 2.66 -19.34
N ARG A 220 14.38 1.88 -19.28
CA ARG A 220 14.37 0.57 -18.64
C ARG A 220 13.89 0.65 -17.18
N ASN A 221 14.30 1.65 -16.42
CA ASN A 221 13.93 1.77 -15.01
C ASN A 221 12.49 2.24 -14.82
N GLU A 222 11.95 3.11 -15.70
CA GLU A 222 10.53 3.43 -15.71
C GLU A 222 9.69 2.18 -15.96
N LYS A 223 10.03 1.35 -16.96
CA LYS A 223 9.32 0.09 -17.22
C LYS A 223 9.38 -0.87 -16.02
N ARG A 224 10.55 -0.98 -15.35
CA ARG A 224 10.75 -1.81 -14.16
C ARG A 224 10.02 -1.30 -12.91
N SER A 225 9.57 -0.05 -12.91
CA SER A 225 8.67 0.48 -11.88
C SER A 225 7.21 0.35 -12.30
N LEU A 226 6.87 0.73 -13.52
CA LEU A 226 5.47 0.75 -14.00
C LEU A 226 4.83 -0.65 -14.08
N VAL A 227 5.59 -1.73 -14.29
CA VAL A 227 5.03 -3.09 -14.19
C VAL A 227 4.58 -3.46 -12.78
N CYS A 228 5.16 -2.84 -11.74
CA CYS A 228 4.70 -2.96 -10.36
C CYS A 228 3.50 -2.02 -10.11
N ALA A 229 3.57 -0.81 -10.65
CA ALA A 229 2.53 0.22 -10.58
C ALA A 229 1.21 -0.15 -11.30
N GLN A 230 1.13 -1.32 -11.93
CA GLN A 230 -0.14 -1.85 -12.43
C GLN A 230 -1.11 -2.25 -11.33
N CYS A 231 -0.58 -2.55 -10.13
CA CYS A 231 -1.32 -3.04 -8.97
C CYS A 231 -0.96 -2.29 -7.68
N HIS A 232 0.30 -1.84 -7.55
CA HIS A 232 0.82 -1.12 -6.39
C HIS A 232 0.64 0.39 -6.55
N VAL A 233 -0.63 0.81 -6.60
CA VAL A 233 -1.07 2.18 -6.88
C VAL A 233 -2.41 2.48 -6.24
N GLU A 234 -2.72 3.76 -6.14
CA GLU A 234 -4.09 4.21 -5.90
C GLU A 234 -4.94 4.04 -7.16
N TYR A 235 -6.16 3.57 -6.96
CA TYR A 235 -7.16 3.45 -8.02
C TYR A 235 -8.58 3.54 -7.45
N TYR A 236 -9.52 3.91 -8.30
CA TYR A 236 -10.94 3.87 -7.99
C TYR A 236 -11.72 3.17 -9.11
N PHE A 237 -12.97 2.83 -8.82
CA PHE A 237 -13.86 2.24 -9.81
C PHE A 237 -14.80 3.31 -10.38
N THR A 238 -14.87 3.40 -11.70
CA THR A 238 -15.76 4.37 -12.36
C THR A 238 -17.22 4.10 -12.02
N HIS A 239 -17.96 5.19 -11.79
CA HIS A 239 -19.41 5.14 -11.78
C HIS A 239 -19.94 5.05 -13.22
N LYS A 240 -21.12 4.42 -13.41
CA LYS A 240 -21.76 4.27 -14.73
C LYS A 240 -21.94 5.59 -15.50
N ASP A 241 -22.00 6.71 -14.79
CA ASP A 241 -22.16 8.03 -15.39
C ASP A 241 -20.85 8.60 -15.98
N ASN A 242 -19.70 8.01 -15.62
CA ASN A 242 -18.36 8.50 -15.96
C ASN A 242 -17.55 7.50 -16.79
N GLY A 243 -18.19 6.41 -17.24
CA GLY A 243 -17.54 5.36 -18.04
C GLY A 243 -18.14 3.98 -17.77
N PRO A 244 -17.53 2.91 -18.26
CA PRO A 244 -17.95 1.54 -17.93
C PRO A 244 -17.95 1.31 -16.44
N ALA A 245 -19.11 1.00 -15.86
CA ALA A 245 -19.26 0.82 -14.41
C ALA A 245 -18.25 -0.21 -13.86
N GLY A 246 -17.55 0.17 -12.80
CA GLY A 246 -16.57 -0.68 -12.16
C GLY A 246 -15.18 -0.72 -12.84
N ARG A 247 -14.94 -0.03 -13.96
CA ARG A 247 -13.62 0.03 -14.59
C ARG A 247 -12.62 0.71 -13.65
N PRO A 248 -11.42 0.12 -13.41
CA PRO A 248 -10.42 0.75 -12.56
C PRO A 248 -9.74 1.91 -13.28
N VAL A 249 -9.49 3.01 -12.58
CA VAL A 249 -8.80 4.20 -13.09
C VAL A 249 -7.81 4.71 -12.07
N PHE A 250 -6.63 5.16 -12.53
CA PHE A 250 -5.62 5.83 -11.71
C PHE A 250 -5.93 7.32 -11.61
N PRO A 251 -6.05 7.91 -10.40
CA PRO A 251 -6.37 9.32 -10.19
C PRO A 251 -5.14 10.23 -10.30
N TRP A 252 -4.31 10.04 -11.34
CA TRP A 252 -3.00 10.66 -11.48
C TRP A 252 -2.97 11.95 -12.29
N ASP A 253 -4.12 12.41 -12.79
CA ASP A 253 -4.19 13.52 -13.75
C ASP A 253 -3.84 14.88 -13.11
N LYS A 254 -3.83 14.97 -11.77
CA LYS A 254 -3.42 16.17 -11.03
C LYS A 254 -2.11 16.03 -10.27
N GLY A 255 -1.56 14.83 -10.17
CA GLY A 255 -0.34 14.52 -9.45
C GLY A 255 -0.44 13.26 -8.60
N PHE A 256 0.59 13.02 -7.80
CA PHE A 256 0.76 11.79 -7.02
C PHE A 256 0.60 11.98 -5.50
N GLY A 257 0.37 13.19 -5.04
CA GLY A 257 0.16 13.48 -3.63
C GLY A 257 -1.28 13.22 -3.16
N PRO A 258 -1.53 13.00 -1.86
CA PRO A 258 -2.88 12.82 -1.34
C PRO A 258 -3.77 14.04 -1.58
N GLY A 259 -3.20 15.26 -1.61
CA GLY A 259 -3.91 16.49 -1.96
C GLY A 259 -4.35 16.52 -3.42
N ASP A 260 -3.46 16.12 -4.35
CA ASP A 260 -3.74 16.07 -5.78
C ASP A 260 -4.87 15.08 -6.09
N MET A 261 -4.81 13.90 -5.45
CA MET A 261 -5.84 12.87 -5.55
C MET A 261 -7.16 13.33 -4.95
N TYR A 262 -7.12 14.01 -3.81
CA TYR A 262 -8.33 14.57 -3.22
C TYR A 262 -9.01 15.58 -4.16
N GLU A 263 -8.23 16.47 -4.77
CA GLU A 263 -8.75 17.43 -5.76
C GLU A 263 -9.25 16.75 -7.04
N TYR A 264 -8.64 15.61 -7.43
CA TYR A 264 -9.15 14.78 -8.52
C TYR A 264 -10.54 14.21 -8.18
N TYR A 265 -10.69 13.62 -7.00
CA TYR A 265 -11.91 12.97 -6.56
C TYR A 265 -13.11 13.91 -6.36
N LYS A 266 -12.92 15.23 -6.25
CA LYS A 266 -14.02 16.21 -6.13
C LYS A 266 -14.96 16.23 -7.35
N SER A 267 -14.51 15.77 -8.51
CA SER A 267 -15.24 15.84 -9.77
C SER A 267 -15.34 14.50 -10.52
N HIS A 268 -15.20 13.37 -9.82
CA HIS A 268 -15.20 12.05 -10.46
C HIS A 268 -16.24 11.07 -9.87
N GLY A 269 -17.18 11.60 -9.10
CA GLY A 269 -18.34 10.87 -8.62
C GLY A 269 -19.54 10.88 -9.57
N PRO A 270 -20.71 10.45 -9.11
CA PRO A 270 -21.94 10.41 -9.89
C PRO A 270 -22.34 11.79 -10.42
N LYS A 271 -23.08 11.80 -11.52
CA LYS A 271 -23.67 13.03 -12.09
C LYS A 271 -24.67 13.63 -11.12
N GLN A 272 -24.61 14.96 -10.99
CA GLN A 272 -25.55 15.78 -10.25
C GLN A 272 -26.68 16.27 -11.16
N ALA A 273 -27.70 16.90 -10.57
CA ALA A 273 -28.86 17.39 -11.31
C ALA A 273 -28.51 18.44 -12.38
N ASP A 274 -27.43 19.20 -12.20
CA ASP A 274 -26.92 20.18 -13.15
C ASP A 274 -26.04 19.57 -14.27
N GLY A 275 -25.86 18.24 -14.26
CA GLY A 275 -25.02 17.52 -15.21
C GLY A 275 -23.52 17.49 -14.88
N SER A 276 -23.07 18.23 -13.86
CA SER A 276 -21.69 18.16 -13.39
C SER A 276 -21.42 16.81 -12.71
N SER A 277 -20.15 16.41 -12.61
CA SER A 277 -19.76 15.26 -11.77
C SER A 277 -19.57 15.71 -10.34
N GLY A 278 -20.25 15.04 -9.42
CA GLY A 278 -20.09 15.26 -7.99
C GLY A 278 -18.80 14.65 -7.43
N PRO A 279 -18.58 14.76 -6.11
CA PRO A 279 -17.44 14.14 -5.46
C PRO A 279 -17.56 12.61 -5.45
N PHE A 280 -16.47 11.94 -5.78
CA PHE A 280 -16.36 10.48 -5.68
C PHE A 280 -16.50 10.01 -4.23
N THR A 281 -17.15 8.90 -4.01
CA THR A 281 -17.40 8.34 -2.68
C THR A 281 -17.46 6.82 -2.79
N ASP A 282 -16.61 6.12 -2.02
CA ASP A 282 -16.67 4.65 -1.91
C ASP A 282 -17.81 4.19 -1.00
N TRP A 283 -18.01 4.89 0.13
CA TRP A 283 -19.08 4.56 1.07
C TRP A 283 -19.47 5.75 1.95
N VAL A 284 -20.56 5.61 2.65
CA VAL A 284 -20.96 6.54 3.70
C VAL A 284 -20.68 5.89 5.06
N HIS A 285 -19.86 6.53 5.90
CA HIS A 285 -19.51 6.00 7.22
C HIS A 285 -20.74 5.82 8.10
N ALA A 286 -20.94 4.61 8.64
CA ALA A 286 -22.21 4.25 9.27
C ALA A 286 -22.56 5.09 10.50
N ALA A 287 -21.58 5.56 11.28
CA ALA A 287 -21.79 6.38 12.47
C ALA A 287 -21.83 7.88 12.15
N SER A 288 -20.79 8.44 11.57
CA SER A 288 -20.66 9.89 11.33
C SER A 288 -21.46 10.38 10.11
N LYS A 289 -21.92 9.47 9.23
CA LYS A 289 -22.61 9.78 7.98
C LYS A 289 -21.77 10.60 6.99
N VAL A 290 -20.44 10.59 7.14
CA VAL A 290 -19.51 11.25 6.22
C VAL A 290 -19.32 10.38 4.98
N PRO A 291 -19.41 10.95 3.77
CA PRO A 291 -19.02 10.24 2.53
C PRO A 291 -17.50 10.10 2.47
N MET A 292 -17.00 8.89 2.32
CA MET A 292 -15.59 8.54 2.49
C MET A 292 -14.96 8.00 1.21
N ILE A 293 -13.64 8.09 1.13
CA ILE A 293 -12.80 7.47 0.09
C ILE A 293 -11.84 6.51 0.78
N LYS A 294 -11.63 5.32 0.20
CA LYS A 294 -10.62 4.35 0.64
C LYS A 294 -9.41 4.45 -0.28
N MET A 295 -8.25 4.80 0.28
CA MET A 295 -6.96 4.68 -0.43
C MET A 295 -6.59 3.22 -0.59
N GLN A 296 -6.10 2.84 -1.78
CA GLN A 296 -5.86 1.42 -2.08
C GLN A 296 -4.41 1.01 -1.77
N HIS A 297 -3.46 1.32 -2.67
CA HIS A 297 -2.06 0.88 -2.57
C HIS A 297 -1.11 1.91 -3.18
N PRO A 298 -1.00 3.15 -2.63
CA PRO A 298 -0.25 4.26 -3.24
C PRO A 298 1.27 4.13 -3.08
N GLU A 299 1.83 2.94 -3.36
CA GLU A 299 3.26 2.69 -3.26
C GLU A 299 4.05 3.42 -4.34
N TYR A 300 3.61 3.36 -5.60
CA TYR A 300 4.27 4.05 -6.71
C TYR A 300 4.25 5.57 -6.51
N GLU A 301 3.12 6.11 -6.12
CA GLU A 301 2.89 7.54 -5.90
C GLU A 301 3.72 8.08 -4.73
N THR A 302 3.94 7.25 -3.72
CA THR A 302 4.80 7.62 -2.60
C THR A 302 6.27 7.53 -2.99
N PHE A 303 6.64 6.49 -3.75
CA PHE A 303 8.02 6.21 -4.13
C PHE A 303 8.61 7.19 -5.15
N ILE A 304 7.83 7.57 -6.19
CA ILE A 304 8.37 8.20 -7.41
C ILE A 304 9.10 9.53 -7.16
N ASP A 305 8.65 10.31 -6.20
CA ASP A 305 9.27 11.56 -5.77
C ASP A 305 10.04 11.45 -4.45
N GLY A 306 10.20 10.24 -3.92
CA GLY A 306 11.09 9.93 -2.81
C GLY A 306 12.57 9.91 -3.25
N THR A 307 13.48 9.87 -2.29
CA THR A 307 14.94 9.95 -2.53
C THR A 307 15.42 8.95 -3.60
N HIS A 308 14.97 7.69 -3.51
CA HIS A 308 15.38 6.65 -4.46
C HIS A 308 14.68 6.77 -5.80
N GLY A 309 13.38 7.06 -5.82
CA GLY A 309 12.63 7.27 -7.05
C GLY A 309 13.15 8.46 -7.85
N ALA A 310 13.36 9.61 -7.20
CA ALA A 310 13.95 10.81 -7.80
C ALA A 310 15.37 10.60 -8.31
N ALA A 311 16.13 9.67 -7.72
CA ALA A 311 17.45 9.26 -8.19
C ALA A 311 17.42 8.22 -9.33
N GLY A 312 16.22 7.89 -9.87
CA GLY A 312 16.07 6.96 -10.98
C GLY A 312 16.18 5.46 -10.61
N VAL A 313 16.15 5.13 -9.31
CA VAL A 313 16.07 3.73 -8.85
C VAL A 313 14.70 3.17 -9.16
N SER A 314 14.64 1.91 -9.62
CA SER A 314 13.36 1.24 -9.88
C SER A 314 12.88 0.38 -8.70
N CYS A 315 11.58 0.09 -8.66
CA CYS A 315 11.01 -0.85 -7.69
C CYS A 315 11.75 -2.19 -7.69
N ALA A 316 12.09 -2.69 -8.89
CA ALA A 316 12.77 -3.96 -9.06
C ALA A 316 14.22 -3.96 -8.54
N ASP A 317 14.89 -2.81 -8.38
CA ASP A 317 16.25 -2.76 -7.83
C ASP A 317 16.26 -3.17 -6.37
N CYS A 318 15.20 -2.82 -5.62
CA CYS A 318 15.07 -3.17 -4.21
C CYS A 318 14.34 -4.49 -3.98
N HIS A 319 13.24 -4.73 -4.71
CA HIS A 319 12.36 -5.89 -4.48
C HIS A 319 12.70 -7.12 -5.34
N MET A 320 13.56 -6.96 -6.36
CA MET A 320 14.04 -8.01 -7.25
C MET A 320 15.55 -7.88 -7.51
N PRO A 321 16.40 -7.80 -6.46
CA PRO A 321 17.82 -7.52 -6.62
C PRO A 321 18.51 -8.57 -7.46
N TYR A 322 19.58 -8.16 -8.15
CA TYR A 322 20.41 -9.10 -8.88
C TYR A 322 21.19 -10.01 -7.93
N GLN A 323 21.27 -11.27 -8.31
CA GLN A 323 22.06 -12.31 -7.64
C GLN A 323 22.85 -13.13 -8.65
N ARG A 324 23.89 -13.80 -8.21
CA ARG A 324 24.60 -14.79 -9.03
C ARG A 324 24.11 -16.19 -8.67
N VAL A 325 23.64 -16.93 -9.68
CA VAL A 325 23.21 -18.32 -9.57
C VAL A 325 23.90 -19.10 -10.69
N ASP A 326 24.67 -20.11 -10.35
CA ASP A 326 25.45 -20.93 -11.28
C ASP A 326 26.33 -20.06 -12.22
N GLY A 327 26.98 -19.03 -11.65
CA GLY A 327 27.83 -18.09 -12.38
C GLY A 327 27.08 -17.02 -13.20
N LYS A 328 25.77 -17.14 -13.38
CA LYS A 328 24.93 -16.21 -14.16
C LYS A 328 24.39 -15.08 -13.27
N LYS A 329 24.31 -13.86 -13.80
CA LYS A 329 23.62 -12.75 -13.18
C LYS A 329 22.12 -12.88 -13.43
N VAL A 330 21.34 -13.07 -12.39
CA VAL A 330 19.88 -13.29 -12.45
C VAL A 330 19.17 -12.28 -11.55
N SER A 331 18.08 -11.68 -12.02
CA SER A 331 17.18 -10.91 -11.16
C SER A 331 16.38 -11.86 -10.27
N SER A 332 16.36 -11.62 -8.97
CA SER A 332 15.53 -12.38 -8.04
C SER A 332 14.06 -12.11 -8.33
N HIS A 333 13.25 -13.15 -8.41
CA HIS A 333 11.79 -13.07 -8.50
C HIS A 333 11.12 -13.38 -7.15
N TRP A 334 11.87 -13.34 -6.08
CA TRP A 334 11.32 -13.27 -4.72
C TRP A 334 10.95 -11.82 -4.41
N MET A 335 9.77 -11.43 -4.88
CA MET A 335 9.21 -10.08 -4.70
C MET A 335 8.70 -9.93 -3.28
N THR A 336 9.55 -9.42 -2.41
CA THR A 336 9.28 -9.30 -0.97
C THR A 336 9.94 -8.05 -0.39
N SER A 337 9.70 -7.77 0.88
CA SER A 337 10.44 -6.74 1.60
C SER A 337 11.93 -7.04 1.60
N PRO A 338 12.79 -6.09 1.21
CA PRO A 338 14.24 -6.24 1.30
C PRO A 338 14.74 -6.59 2.72
N LEU A 339 13.97 -6.26 3.76
CA LEU A 339 14.29 -6.58 5.15
C LEU A 339 14.24 -8.08 5.47
N LYS A 340 13.64 -8.89 4.61
CA LYS A 340 13.66 -10.35 4.74
C LYS A 340 15.03 -10.97 4.36
N ASP A 341 15.86 -10.24 3.64
CA ASP A 341 17.24 -10.65 3.38
C ASP A 341 18.16 -10.18 4.52
N PRO A 342 18.76 -11.07 5.32
CA PRO A 342 19.64 -10.68 6.41
C PRO A 342 20.82 -9.82 5.96
N GLU A 343 21.34 -10.08 4.76
CA GLU A 343 22.49 -9.37 4.17
C GLU A 343 22.11 -8.05 3.50
N LEU A 344 20.83 -7.73 3.37
CA LEU A 344 20.33 -6.56 2.67
C LEU A 344 21.00 -6.34 1.31
N ARG A 345 21.14 -7.42 0.53
CA ARG A 345 21.82 -7.39 -0.78
C ARG A 345 21.25 -6.34 -1.72
N ALA A 346 19.93 -6.12 -1.69
CA ALA A 346 19.28 -5.07 -2.46
C ALA A 346 19.89 -3.68 -2.18
N CYS A 347 20.05 -3.32 -0.90
CA CYS A 347 20.60 -2.04 -0.49
C CYS A 347 22.12 -1.96 -0.80
N ARG A 348 22.84 -3.04 -0.51
CA ARG A 348 24.31 -3.09 -0.62
C ARG A 348 24.82 -3.14 -2.06
N GLN A 349 23.96 -3.32 -3.06
CA GLN A 349 24.35 -3.15 -4.46
C GLN A 349 24.82 -1.71 -4.74
N CYS A 350 24.24 -0.71 -4.08
CA CYS A 350 24.59 0.70 -4.20
C CYS A 350 25.32 1.23 -2.96
N HIS A 351 24.97 0.76 -1.76
CA HIS A 351 25.54 1.16 -0.46
C HIS A 351 26.59 0.14 0.03
N ALA A 352 27.55 -0.21 -0.82
CA ALA A 352 28.54 -1.25 -0.53
C ALA A 352 29.46 -0.92 0.66
N ASP A 353 29.62 0.37 0.98
CA ASP A 353 30.42 0.90 2.09
C ASP A 353 29.72 0.80 3.45
N LYS A 354 28.44 0.41 3.48
CA LYS A 354 27.65 0.28 4.71
C LYS A 354 27.45 -1.18 5.10
N THR A 355 27.38 -1.43 6.40
CA THR A 355 27.01 -2.75 6.93
C THR A 355 25.51 -3.00 6.78
N ALA A 356 25.12 -4.27 6.73
CA ALA A 356 23.71 -4.65 6.71
C ALA A 356 22.95 -4.13 7.95
N ASP A 357 23.58 -4.21 9.14
CA ASP A 357 22.98 -3.72 10.38
C ASP A 357 22.73 -2.22 10.35
N TYR A 358 23.72 -1.43 9.92
CA TYR A 358 23.54 0.02 9.77
C TYR A 358 22.35 0.35 8.84
N LEU A 359 22.27 -0.29 7.69
CA LEU A 359 21.20 -0.06 6.72
C LEU A 359 19.84 -0.50 7.28
N ARG A 360 19.80 -1.64 7.97
CA ARG A 360 18.59 -2.13 8.65
C ARG A 360 18.10 -1.14 9.70
N ASP A 361 18.98 -0.66 10.55
CA ASP A 361 18.65 0.32 11.60
C ASP A 361 18.10 1.62 11.00
N ARG A 362 18.62 2.06 9.85
CA ARG A 362 18.10 3.25 9.14
C ARG A 362 16.67 3.03 8.62
N VAL A 363 16.38 1.86 8.07
CA VAL A 363 15.02 1.51 7.64
C VAL A 363 14.07 1.45 8.83
N LEU A 364 14.46 0.70 9.88
CA LEU A 364 13.63 0.53 11.07
C LEU A 364 13.36 1.86 11.79
N TYR A 365 14.36 2.74 11.90
CA TYR A 365 14.17 4.09 12.45
C TYR A 365 13.09 4.88 11.71
N THR A 366 13.12 4.84 10.37
CA THR A 366 12.12 5.52 9.54
C THR A 366 10.73 4.93 9.74
N GLN A 367 10.64 3.60 9.70
CA GLN A 367 9.38 2.88 9.87
C GLN A 367 8.78 3.08 11.26
N GLU A 368 9.60 3.00 12.31
CA GLU A 368 9.15 3.25 13.68
C GLU A 368 8.54 4.64 13.84
N LYS A 369 9.25 5.65 13.33
CA LYS A 369 8.79 7.04 13.41
C LYS A 369 7.47 7.25 12.68
N THR A 370 7.34 6.71 11.47
CA THR A 370 6.13 6.80 10.67
C THR A 370 4.98 6.04 11.32
N PHE A 371 5.23 4.81 11.78
CA PHE A 371 4.21 3.98 12.41
C PHE A 371 3.63 4.61 13.69
N LYS A 372 4.48 5.18 14.53
CA LYS A 372 4.02 5.91 15.74
C LYS A 372 3.13 7.11 15.41
N GLN A 373 3.46 7.85 14.34
CA GLN A 373 2.62 8.97 13.91
C GLN A 373 1.32 8.49 13.23
N LEU A 374 1.37 7.39 12.49
CA LEU A 374 0.19 6.78 11.89
C LEU A 374 -0.86 6.39 12.94
N LEU A 375 -0.43 5.74 14.04
CA LEU A 375 -1.33 5.38 15.14
C LEU A 375 -2.01 6.62 15.75
N LYS A 376 -1.27 7.72 15.93
CA LYS A 376 -1.84 8.98 16.42
C LYS A 376 -2.85 9.59 15.45
N ALA A 377 -2.52 9.62 14.16
CA ALA A 377 -3.44 10.13 13.14
C ALA A 377 -4.74 9.31 13.06
N GLN A 378 -4.65 7.99 13.22
CA GLN A 378 -5.82 7.11 13.29
C GLN A 378 -6.66 7.39 14.54
N GLU A 379 -6.04 7.59 15.69
CA GLU A 379 -6.74 7.96 16.93
C GLU A 379 -7.48 9.29 16.78
N GLU A 380 -6.84 10.34 16.24
CA GLU A 380 -7.48 11.64 16.00
C GLU A 380 -8.61 11.54 14.97
N SER A 381 -8.45 10.70 13.95
CA SER A 381 -9.53 10.43 12.98
C SER A 381 -10.75 9.79 13.64
N VAL A 382 -10.57 8.86 14.58
CA VAL A 382 -11.67 8.28 15.37
C VAL A 382 -12.38 9.34 16.19
N ARG A 383 -11.64 10.26 16.85
CA ARG A 383 -12.21 11.38 17.61
C ARG A 383 -13.03 12.30 16.70
N ALA A 384 -12.53 12.57 15.50
CA ALA A 384 -13.24 13.42 14.53
C ALA A 384 -14.55 12.79 14.05
N HIS A 385 -14.56 11.49 13.76
CA HIS A 385 -15.81 10.76 13.46
C HIS A 385 -16.80 10.79 14.61
N GLU A 386 -16.33 10.64 15.85
CA GLU A 386 -17.18 10.66 17.03
C GLU A 386 -17.78 12.05 17.28
N ALA A 387 -16.98 13.11 17.17
CA ALA A 387 -17.46 14.48 17.30
C ALA A 387 -18.58 14.80 16.29
N VAL A 388 -18.40 14.40 15.02
CA VAL A 388 -19.41 14.57 13.96
C VAL A 388 -20.65 13.72 14.25
N ARG A 389 -20.50 12.48 14.74
CA ARG A 389 -21.62 11.61 15.13
C ARG A 389 -22.47 12.26 16.24
N LEU A 390 -21.81 12.76 17.28
CA LEU A 390 -22.50 13.46 18.39
C LEU A 390 -23.20 14.73 17.90
N ALA A 391 -22.52 15.51 17.05
CA ALA A 391 -23.13 16.69 16.45
C ALA A 391 -24.36 16.35 15.58
N ASN A 392 -24.35 15.28 14.81
CA ASN A 392 -25.49 14.83 14.01
C ASN A 392 -26.72 14.44 14.88
N ALA A 393 -26.49 14.00 16.12
CA ALA A 393 -27.55 13.56 17.03
C ALA A 393 -28.29 14.72 17.71
N VAL A 394 -27.87 15.96 17.53
CA VAL A 394 -28.54 17.12 18.15
C VAL A 394 -29.87 17.39 17.47
N PRO A 395 -30.97 17.51 18.22
CA PRO A 395 -32.31 17.81 17.71
C PRO A 395 -32.34 19.10 16.87
N ALA A 396 -33.20 19.13 15.84
CA ALA A 396 -33.25 20.27 14.90
C ALA A 396 -33.52 21.61 15.59
N GLU A 397 -34.36 21.61 16.60
CA GLU A 397 -34.73 22.78 17.40
C GLU A 397 -33.61 23.33 18.30
N GLN A 398 -32.57 22.55 18.51
CA GLN A 398 -31.39 22.95 19.30
C GLN A 398 -30.20 23.37 18.41
N ARG A 399 -30.37 23.37 17.10
CA ARG A 399 -29.32 23.69 16.15
C ARG A 399 -29.16 25.19 15.98
N ALA A 400 -27.90 25.68 16.03
CA ALA A 400 -27.59 27.06 15.71
C ALA A 400 -27.87 27.38 14.23
N ALA A 401 -28.09 28.65 13.90
CA ALA A 401 -28.40 29.08 12.53
C ALA A 401 -27.31 28.70 11.51
N ASN A 402 -26.06 28.60 11.90
CA ASN A 402 -24.92 28.22 11.06
C ASN A 402 -24.57 26.72 11.14
N TYR A 403 -25.42 25.88 11.73
CA TYR A 403 -25.19 24.46 11.93
C TYR A 403 -24.80 23.73 10.65
N ASP A 404 -25.59 23.88 9.59
CA ASP A 404 -25.40 23.12 8.36
C ASP A 404 -24.07 23.46 7.69
N SER A 405 -23.67 24.74 7.73
CA SER A 405 -22.37 25.18 7.22
C SER A 405 -21.21 24.61 8.02
N LEU A 406 -21.27 24.67 9.36
CA LEU A 406 -20.24 24.10 10.23
C LEU A 406 -20.13 22.58 10.05
N MET A 407 -21.25 21.89 9.94
CA MET A 407 -21.27 20.43 9.74
C MET A 407 -20.81 20.01 8.34
N ALA A 408 -21.08 20.81 7.32
CA ALA A 408 -20.54 20.56 5.99
C ALA A 408 -19.01 20.65 6.00
N GLU A 409 -18.45 21.70 6.62
CA GLU A 409 -17.01 21.86 6.76
C GLU A 409 -16.40 20.76 7.65
N ALA A 410 -17.03 20.42 8.78
CA ALA A 410 -16.55 19.35 9.66
C ALA A 410 -16.49 18.00 8.94
N ARG A 411 -17.51 17.65 8.16
CA ARG A 411 -17.52 16.42 7.35
C ARG A 411 -16.42 16.42 6.28
N GLU A 412 -16.18 17.55 5.63
CA GLU A 412 -15.08 17.72 4.67
C GLU A 412 -13.73 17.49 5.35
N MET A 413 -13.53 18.01 6.57
CA MET A 413 -12.30 17.80 7.33
C MET A 413 -12.12 16.35 7.77
N VAL A 414 -13.18 15.67 8.21
CA VAL A 414 -13.13 14.22 8.51
C VAL A 414 -12.73 13.43 7.27
N ARG A 415 -13.36 13.71 6.13
CA ARG A 415 -13.07 13.03 4.87
C ARG A 415 -11.60 13.20 4.44
N LYS A 416 -11.07 14.43 4.53
CA LYS A 416 -9.66 14.72 4.25
C LYS A 416 -8.73 14.03 5.25
N GLY A 417 -9.01 14.18 6.53
CA GLY A 417 -8.20 13.60 7.60
C GLY A 417 -8.01 12.10 7.41
N GLN A 418 -9.09 11.38 7.10
CA GLN A 418 -9.01 9.94 6.86
C GLN A 418 -8.28 9.60 5.57
N LEU A 419 -8.54 10.29 4.46
CA LEU A 419 -7.84 10.03 3.20
C LEU A 419 -6.32 10.15 3.37
N TYR A 420 -5.86 11.17 4.12
CA TYR A 420 -4.44 11.44 4.30
C TYR A 420 -3.73 10.38 5.14
N TRP A 421 -4.30 9.95 6.29
CA TRP A 421 -3.64 8.86 7.03
C TRP A 421 -3.78 7.51 6.30
N ASP A 422 -4.89 7.29 5.59
CA ASP A 422 -5.11 6.06 4.84
C ASP A 422 -4.13 5.94 3.65
N TYR A 423 -3.75 7.07 3.02
CA TYR A 423 -2.66 7.12 2.03
C TYR A 423 -1.35 6.54 2.60
N VAL A 424 -0.96 6.90 3.81
CA VAL A 424 0.25 6.38 4.45
C VAL A 424 0.04 4.96 4.97
N SER A 425 -1.15 4.64 5.47
CA SER A 425 -1.47 3.31 6.00
C SER A 425 -1.56 2.23 4.93
N ALA A 426 -2.07 2.58 3.76
CA ALA A 426 -2.27 1.65 2.66
C ALA A 426 -0.98 1.43 1.86
N GLU A 427 0.01 2.31 2.00
CA GLU A 427 1.35 2.22 1.43
C GLU A 427 2.22 1.32 2.32
N ASN A 428 2.72 0.21 1.78
CA ASN A 428 3.29 -0.88 2.57
C ASN A 428 4.76 -0.69 2.99
N SER A 429 5.44 0.41 2.63
CA SER A 429 6.83 0.67 3.09
C SER A 429 6.90 1.22 4.51
N VAL A 430 5.74 1.59 5.08
CA VAL A 430 5.66 2.27 6.38
C VAL A 430 6.51 3.56 6.38
N GLY A 431 6.36 4.35 5.29
CA GLY A 431 7.06 5.62 5.07
C GLY A 431 8.47 5.50 4.52
N PHE A 432 9.04 4.31 4.32
CA PHE A 432 10.41 4.21 3.82
C PHE A 432 10.56 4.67 2.36
N HIS A 433 9.54 4.50 1.53
CA HIS A 433 9.55 4.97 0.14
C HIS A 433 9.73 6.49 0.04
N ASN A 434 9.10 7.26 0.95
CA ASN A 434 9.26 8.71 1.05
C ASN A 434 8.98 9.19 2.49
N PRO A 435 10.00 9.23 3.35
CA PRO A 435 9.81 9.59 4.76
C PRO A 435 9.23 10.98 5.00
N ALA A 436 9.64 11.95 4.19
CA ALA A 436 9.16 13.33 4.31
C ALA A 436 7.67 13.40 3.95
N LYS A 437 7.29 12.92 2.76
CA LYS A 437 5.89 12.89 2.32
C LYS A 437 5.00 12.15 3.33
N ALA A 438 5.44 11.01 3.85
CA ALA A 438 4.67 10.24 4.82
C ALA A 438 4.38 11.04 6.10
N LEU A 439 5.39 11.69 6.69
CA LEU A 439 5.24 12.47 7.92
C LEU A 439 4.40 13.72 7.70
N ASP A 440 4.62 14.47 6.62
CA ASP A 440 3.86 15.68 6.29
C ASP A 440 2.38 15.34 6.03
N THR A 441 2.12 14.21 5.38
CA THR A 441 0.77 13.69 5.15
C THR A 441 0.07 13.36 6.48
N LEU A 442 0.76 12.68 7.41
CA LEU A 442 0.19 12.36 8.72
C LEU A 442 -0.04 13.61 9.60
N MET A 443 0.84 14.60 9.53
CA MET A 443 0.64 15.89 10.20
C MET A 443 -0.62 16.58 9.69
N SER A 444 -0.76 16.70 8.38
CA SER A 444 -1.96 17.28 7.75
C SER A 444 -3.24 16.50 8.10
N SER A 445 -3.16 15.16 8.18
CA SER A 445 -4.28 14.32 8.61
C SER A 445 -4.77 14.68 10.02
N MET A 446 -3.83 14.86 10.97
CA MET A 446 -4.16 15.25 12.34
C MET A 446 -4.74 16.66 12.40
N GLU A 447 -4.19 17.62 11.64
CA GLU A 447 -4.72 18.98 11.56
C GLU A 447 -6.17 19.01 11.06
N PHE A 448 -6.49 18.26 10.00
CA PHE A 448 -7.86 18.12 9.51
C PHE A 448 -8.79 17.48 10.55
N SER A 449 -8.32 16.45 11.25
CA SER A 449 -9.09 15.79 12.30
C SER A 449 -9.38 16.72 13.46
N HIS A 450 -8.38 17.47 13.93
CA HIS A 450 -8.55 18.48 14.99
C HIS A 450 -9.52 19.58 14.58
N LYS A 451 -9.41 20.06 13.32
CA LYS A 451 -10.35 21.07 12.80
C LYS A 451 -11.78 20.53 12.74
N ALA A 452 -11.96 19.27 12.36
CA ALA A 452 -13.28 18.63 12.36
C ALA A 452 -13.89 18.59 13.77
N VAL A 453 -13.10 18.21 14.76
CA VAL A 453 -13.52 18.20 16.18
C VAL A 453 -13.94 19.60 16.61
N ALA A 454 -13.09 20.61 16.40
CA ALA A 454 -13.37 21.99 16.78
C ALA A 454 -14.65 22.54 16.15
N LEU A 455 -14.90 22.28 14.86
CA LEU A 455 -16.12 22.68 14.15
C LEU A 455 -17.37 21.99 14.70
N ALA A 456 -17.26 20.69 14.99
CA ALA A 456 -18.36 19.91 15.55
C ALA A 456 -18.71 20.32 16.99
N GLU A 457 -17.70 20.67 17.81
CA GLU A 457 -17.84 21.07 19.21
C GLU A 457 -18.25 22.55 19.38
N HIS A 458 -17.80 23.46 18.51
CA HIS A 458 -18.15 24.87 18.55
C HIS A 458 -19.66 25.11 18.68
N ARG A 459 -20.43 24.24 18.15
CA ARG A 459 -21.87 24.21 18.21
C ARG A 459 -22.46 23.86 19.58
N LEU A 460 -21.82 22.99 20.35
CA LEU A 460 -22.26 22.60 21.70
C LEU A 460 -21.99 23.73 22.74
N GLN A 461 -21.03 24.61 22.45
CA GLN A 461 -20.66 25.71 23.33
C GLN A 461 -21.57 26.95 23.22
N HIS A 462 -22.36 27.06 22.14
CA HIS A 462 -23.25 28.19 21.89
C HIS A 462 -24.72 27.94 22.30
N GLN A 463 -25.02 26.91 23.08
CA GLN A 463 -26.26 26.88 23.82
C GLN A 463 -26.19 27.96 24.91
N PRO A 464 -27.13 28.92 24.96
CA PRO A 464 -27.19 29.82 26.08
C PRO A 464 -27.33 28.95 27.33
N ARG A 465 -26.38 29.03 28.25
CA ARG A 465 -26.52 28.40 29.57
C ARG A 465 -27.84 28.87 30.12
N PRO A 466 -28.78 27.98 30.50
CA PRO A 466 -29.99 28.42 31.17
C PRO A 466 -29.57 29.33 32.33
N GLY A 467 -30.12 30.55 32.36
CA GLY A 467 -29.74 31.57 33.30
C GLY A 467 -29.68 30.97 34.70
N ARG A 468 -28.55 31.12 35.39
CA ARG A 468 -28.45 30.81 36.80
C ARG A 468 -29.35 31.80 37.52
N GLY A 469 -30.58 31.38 37.75
CA GLY A 469 -31.38 31.99 38.81
C GLY A 469 -30.63 31.77 40.10
N HIS A 470 -30.22 32.88 40.75
CA HIS A 470 -29.73 32.83 42.11
C HIS A 470 -30.82 32.28 43.02
N GLN A 471 -30.69 31.02 43.39
CA GLN A 471 -31.26 30.50 44.61
C GLN A 471 -30.23 29.64 45.29
N ALA A 472 -29.72 30.15 46.39
CA ALA A 472 -28.95 29.39 47.34
C ALA A 472 -29.91 28.38 48.01
N ASP A 473 -29.64 27.10 47.85
CA ASP A 473 -30.02 26.10 48.85
C ASP A 473 -28.97 25.00 48.87
N ARG A 474 -28.32 24.90 50.03
CA ARG A 474 -27.45 23.79 50.39
C ARG A 474 -28.32 22.60 50.76
N ALA A 475 -28.24 21.53 49.98
CA ALA A 475 -28.64 20.21 50.48
C ALA A 475 -27.80 19.11 49.80
N ALA A 476 -27.21 18.35 50.66
CA ALA A 476 -26.58 17.03 50.60
C ALA A 476 -26.56 16.26 49.28
N HIS A 477 -25.36 15.79 48.90
CA HIS A 477 -25.11 14.73 47.94
C HIS A 477 -25.74 13.40 48.39
N PRO A 478 -26.31 12.64 47.42
CA PRO A 478 -26.03 11.22 47.36
C PRO A 478 -25.21 10.90 46.09
N GLU A 479 -24.19 10.09 46.30
CA GLU A 479 -23.40 9.48 45.25
C GLU A 479 -24.29 8.68 44.31
N HIS A 480 -24.46 9.13 43.06
CA HIS A 480 -25.01 8.34 42.00
C HIS A 480 -23.90 8.03 40.98
N GLU A 481 -23.48 6.77 40.97
CA GLU A 481 -22.78 6.18 39.84
C GLU A 481 -23.56 6.42 38.53
N PRO A 482 -22.90 6.87 37.45
CA PRO A 482 -23.58 6.97 36.15
C PRO A 482 -23.78 5.58 35.59
N GLN A 483 -25.03 5.16 35.48
CA GLN A 483 -25.41 3.99 34.67
C GLN A 483 -24.95 4.21 33.23
N ALA A 484 -24.04 3.36 32.79
CA ALA A 484 -23.50 3.34 31.44
C ALA A 484 -24.60 2.98 30.44
N ALA A 485 -24.93 3.92 29.55
CA ALA A 485 -25.66 3.62 28.33
C ALA A 485 -24.86 2.57 27.54
N ALA A 486 -25.47 1.43 27.27
CA ALA A 486 -24.92 0.38 26.45
C ALA A 486 -24.81 0.88 25.00
N GLY A 487 -23.63 1.32 24.58
CA GLY A 487 -23.37 1.74 23.21
C GLY A 487 -21.89 2.01 23.03
N CYS A 488 -21.20 1.11 22.34
CA CYS A 488 -19.85 1.21 21.77
C CYS A 488 -18.85 2.08 22.55
N ARG A 489 -18.40 1.60 23.68
CA ARG A 489 -17.13 2.08 24.26
C ARG A 489 -16.00 1.55 23.37
N PHE A 490 -15.19 2.46 22.85
CA PHE A 490 -13.93 2.11 22.25
C PHE A 490 -13.00 1.60 23.34
N PRO A 491 -12.29 0.46 23.16
CA PRO A 491 -11.29 0.04 24.14
C PRO A 491 -10.22 1.12 24.22
N GLU A 492 -9.86 1.52 25.43
CA GLU A 492 -8.66 2.31 25.70
C GLU A 492 -7.46 1.69 24.98
N ALA A 493 -6.60 2.54 24.46
CA ALA A 493 -5.36 2.12 23.82
C ALA A 493 -4.60 1.20 24.79
N ALA A 494 -4.48 -0.08 24.45
CA ALA A 494 -3.60 -0.97 25.17
C ALA A 494 -2.20 -0.35 25.15
N SER A 495 -1.62 -0.13 26.34
CA SER A 495 -0.25 0.33 26.48
C SER A 495 0.68 -0.56 25.66
N LEU A 496 1.43 0.04 24.74
CA LEU A 496 2.37 -0.63 23.84
C LEU A 496 3.67 -1.11 24.56
N ASP A 497 3.60 -1.48 25.84
CA ASP A 497 4.76 -1.92 26.62
C ASP A 497 5.08 -3.42 26.49
N ALA A 498 4.42 -4.13 25.59
CA ALA A 498 4.72 -5.54 25.33
C ALA A 498 5.34 -5.72 23.93
N ALA A 499 6.53 -5.18 23.73
CA ALA A 499 7.46 -5.77 22.76
C ALA A 499 7.92 -7.13 23.31
N PRO A 500 7.93 -8.22 22.51
CA PRO A 500 8.45 -9.50 22.99
C PRO A 500 9.92 -9.32 23.35
N ALA A 501 10.26 -9.68 24.59
CA ALA A 501 11.61 -9.69 25.12
C ALA A 501 12.54 -10.48 24.17
N ARG A 502 13.62 -9.86 23.72
CA ARG A 502 14.73 -10.53 23.04
C ARG A 502 15.19 -11.67 23.94
N ALA A 503 15.05 -12.91 23.47
CA ALA A 503 15.71 -14.06 24.08
C ALA A 503 17.23 -13.84 23.94
N ALA A 504 17.87 -13.47 25.04
CA ALA A 504 19.31 -13.42 25.15
C ALA A 504 19.84 -14.86 25.04
N GLN A 505 20.41 -15.20 23.89
CA GLN A 505 21.22 -16.43 23.80
C GLN A 505 22.52 -16.18 24.56
N GLY A 506 22.56 -16.76 25.75
CA GLY A 506 23.75 -16.84 26.60
C GLY A 506 24.87 -17.61 25.89
N ARG A 507 26.01 -16.96 25.73
CA ARG A 507 27.29 -17.62 25.46
C ARG A 507 27.70 -18.40 26.72
N THR A 508 27.80 -19.73 26.61
CA THR A 508 28.65 -20.53 27.53
C THR A 508 29.48 -21.48 26.68
N GLY A 509 30.75 -21.29 26.60
CA GLY A 509 31.79 -22.02 27.28
C GLY A 509 32.16 -23.36 26.65
N VAL A 510 33.36 -23.36 26.09
CA VAL A 510 34.19 -24.46 25.59
C VAL A 510 34.29 -25.64 26.58
N GLY A 511 34.11 -26.88 26.09
CA GLY A 511 34.49 -28.11 26.77
C GLY A 511 34.78 -29.21 25.76
N ARG A 512 36.05 -29.60 25.63
CA ARG A 512 36.58 -30.73 24.84
C ARG A 512 36.38 -32.03 25.58
N SER A 513 36.06 -33.10 24.84
CA SER A 513 36.55 -34.52 24.89
C SER A 513 35.42 -35.40 24.31
N GLY A 514 35.57 -36.28 23.38
CA GLY A 514 36.52 -37.31 23.12
C GLY A 514 35.76 -38.60 22.85
N THR A 515 36.03 -39.26 21.68
CA THR A 515 35.83 -40.68 21.38
C THR A 515 34.40 -41.27 21.44
N GLU A 516 33.87 -41.88 20.41
CA GLU A 516 34.04 -43.19 19.79
C GLU A 516 32.93 -43.49 18.77
N ARG A 517 33.28 -44.15 17.65
CA ARG A 517 32.35 -44.81 16.71
C ARG A 517 32.02 -46.23 17.23
N PRO A 518 30.90 -46.85 16.76
CA PRO A 518 31.01 -47.79 15.66
C PRO A 518 29.79 -47.89 14.70
N LEU A 519 30.13 -48.15 13.48
CA LEU A 519 29.65 -49.00 12.39
C LEU A 519 28.24 -49.67 12.45
N GLY A 520 27.47 -49.43 11.45
CA GLY A 520 26.55 -50.08 10.51
C GLY A 520 25.70 -51.31 10.92
N PRO A 521 24.74 -51.75 10.11
CA PRO A 521 24.89 -52.17 8.73
C PRO A 521 23.72 -51.84 7.76
N ARG A 522 23.98 -52.17 6.51
CA ARG A 522 23.16 -52.03 5.29
C ARG A 522 22.03 -53.06 5.15
N GLN A 523 20.96 -52.61 4.54
CA GLN A 523 20.18 -53.17 3.40
C GLN A 523 19.25 -54.38 3.68
N PRO A 524 18.26 -54.65 2.78
CA PRO A 524 18.12 -54.30 1.36
C PRO A 524 17.15 -53.16 1.05
#